data_ac35edfd8329468424a09f6938447da8
#
_entry.id   ac35edfd8329468424a09f6938447da8
#
_cell.length_a   1.000
_cell.length_b   1.000
_cell.length_c   1.000
_cell.angle_alpha   90.00
_cell.angle_beta   90.00
_cell.angle_gamma   90.00
#
_symmetry.space_group_name_H-M   'P 1'
#
loop_
_entity.id
_entity.type
_entity.pdbx_description
1 polymer ?
#
loop_
_entity_poly.entity_id
_entity_poly.type
_entity_poly.pdbx_seq_one_letter_code
_entity_poly.pdbx_strand_id
1 'polypeptide(L)'
;MNTNRLCVCACVMALLGCQRDANPPCGSDGIDVHQGRVIRYLALGDSYTIGEAVTPSARWPNQLVDALRPGLQDGDSLAAAQIVATTGWTTADLKQGMDGAGLDTTAWDLVSLLIGVNNQFQGLPIEDYAQEFDELLDAAIGLAGGDKARVFVLSIPDYGYTPFGQANQLSISTALQAFNDTCRTRTSAKGVVHFNITDISQQWPDTPGLVAVDGLHPSGLQYSLWVDSFAGEVKDKLE
;
A
#
# COMPACT_ATOMS: atom_id res chain seq x y z
N MET A 1 42.06 -74.55 39.11
CA MET A 1 42.48 -74.45 40.53
C MET A 1 41.55 -73.47 41.21
N ASN A 2 40.83 -74.01 42.20
CA ASN A 2 40.14 -73.34 43.34
C ASN A 2 39.10 -72.28 43.00
N THR A 3 37.87 -72.63 43.11
CA THR A 3 36.97 -72.76 44.29
C THR A 3 36.80 -71.49 45.08
N ASN A 4 35.60 -70.88 45.10
CA ASN A 4 34.74 -71.05 46.28
C ASN A 4 33.36 -70.42 46.03
N ARG A 5 32.37 -71.23 46.42
CA ARG A 5 30.96 -70.88 46.57
C ARG A 5 30.79 -70.02 47.83
N LEU A 6 29.81 -69.12 47.82
CA LEU A 6 28.99 -68.94 49.00
C LEU A 6 27.56 -68.42 48.54
N CYS A 7 26.57 -69.22 48.93
CA CYS A 7 25.18 -68.86 48.98
C CYS A 7 24.90 -67.96 50.16
N VAL A 8 24.09 -66.95 50.07
CA VAL A 8 23.27 -66.48 51.15
C VAL A 8 21.92 -65.96 50.66
N CYS A 9 20.98 -66.51 51.32
CA CYS A 9 19.55 -66.39 51.39
C CYS A 9 18.87 -65.07 51.08
N ALA A 10 17.69 -65.29 50.61
CA ALA A 10 16.47 -64.48 50.44
C ALA A 10 16.13 -63.47 51.55
N CYS A 11 15.63 -62.35 51.11
CA CYS A 11 14.53 -61.67 51.86
C CYS A 11 13.62 -60.98 50.84
N VAL A 12 12.42 -61.55 50.72
CA VAL A 12 11.30 -60.97 50.01
C VAL A 12 10.70 -59.87 50.90
N MET A 13 10.80 -58.63 50.49
CA MET A 13 9.95 -57.56 51.02
C MET A 13 9.10 -57.04 49.90
N ALA A 14 7.84 -57.37 49.97
CA ALA A 14 6.77 -56.75 49.14
C ALA A 14 6.57 -55.31 49.68
N LEU A 15 6.95 -54.33 48.88
CA LEU A 15 6.56 -52.96 49.03
C LEU A 15 5.41 -52.68 48.07
N LEU A 16 4.21 -52.48 48.62
CA LEU A 16 3.06 -51.87 47.95
C LEU A 16 3.46 -50.46 47.52
N GLY A 17 3.75 -50.27 46.23
CA GLY A 17 3.92 -48.97 45.64
C GLY A 17 2.55 -48.38 45.32
N CYS A 18 2.22 -47.29 45.97
CA CYS A 18 1.11 -46.43 45.59
C CYS A 18 1.35 -45.93 44.14
N GLN A 19 0.45 -46.31 43.23
CA GLN A 19 0.30 -45.62 41.96
C GLN A 19 -0.16 -44.20 42.25
N ARG A 20 0.70 -43.25 42.00
CA ARG A 20 0.30 -41.84 41.86
C ARG A 20 -0.29 -41.73 40.45
N ASP A 21 -1.58 -41.45 40.43
CA ASP A 21 -2.25 -40.99 39.20
C ASP A 21 -1.52 -39.76 38.68
N ALA A 22 -0.85 -39.90 37.56
CA ALA A 22 -0.30 -38.78 36.82
C ALA A 22 -1.49 -37.97 36.28
N ASN A 23 -1.74 -36.81 36.86
CA ASN A 23 -2.60 -35.83 36.24
C ASN A 23 -2.05 -35.57 34.80
N PRO A 24 -2.92 -35.58 33.78
CA PRO A 24 -2.50 -35.17 32.46
C PRO A 24 -2.00 -33.72 32.55
N PRO A 25 -0.96 -33.37 31.79
CA PRO A 25 -0.49 -31.98 31.75
C PRO A 25 -1.66 -31.10 31.35
N CYS A 26 -1.94 -30.10 32.19
CA CYS A 26 -2.86 -29.02 31.86
C CYS A 26 -2.40 -28.44 30.53
N GLY A 27 -3.18 -28.66 29.47
CA GLY A 27 -2.95 -28.05 28.18
C GLY A 27 -2.98 -26.54 28.42
N SER A 28 -1.85 -25.90 28.30
CA SER A 28 -1.81 -24.45 28.10
C SER A 28 -2.48 -24.23 26.73
N ASP A 29 -3.77 -24.01 26.72
CA ASP A 29 -4.41 -23.31 25.64
C ASP A 29 -3.74 -21.92 25.61
N GLY A 30 -2.61 -21.85 24.90
CA GLY A 30 -1.94 -20.61 24.60
C GLY A 30 -2.92 -19.79 23.78
N ILE A 31 -3.58 -18.84 24.42
CA ILE A 31 -4.26 -17.76 23.72
C ILE A 31 -3.13 -17.12 22.93
N ASP A 32 -3.14 -17.35 21.61
CA ASP A 32 -2.21 -16.66 20.69
C ASP A 32 -2.62 -15.18 20.72
N VAL A 33 -2.00 -14.42 21.62
CA VAL A 33 -2.27 -13.00 21.77
C VAL A 33 -1.57 -12.33 20.60
N HIS A 34 -2.37 -11.86 19.62
CA HIS A 34 -1.86 -11.04 18.54
C HIS A 34 -0.99 -9.90 19.11
N GLN A 35 0.29 -9.93 18.81
CA GLN A 35 1.19 -8.83 19.15
C GLN A 35 1.05 -7.77 18.06
N GLY A 36 0.38 -6.66 18.39
CA GLY A 36 0.13 -5.57 17.48
C GLY A 36 1.38 -5.10 16.74
N ARG A 37 1.25 -4.88 15.44
CA ARG A 37 2.32 -4.38 14.55
C ARG A 37 2.06 -2.93 14.15
N VAL A 38 3.12 -2.23 13.76
CA VAL A 38 3.02 -0.92 13.12
C VAL A 38 3.03 -1.12 11.61
N ILE A 39 1.88 -0.90 10.99
CA ILE A 39 1.70 -0.96 9.53
C ILE A 39 2.32 0.31 8.93
N ARG A 40 3.12 0.15 7.88
CA ARG A 40 3.86 1.22 7.20
C ARG A 40 3.33 1.39 5.79
N TYR A 41 2.95 2.63 5.46
CA TYR A 41 2.43 2.99 4.14
C TYR A 41 3.34 4.00 3.44
N LEU A 42 3.69 3.69 2.17
CA LEU A 42 4.48 4.53 1.27
C LEU A 42 3.62 4.97 0.09
N ALA A 43 3.51 6.28 -0.13
CA ALA A 43 2.81 6.87 -1.27
C ALA A 43 3.79 7.53 -2.23
N LEU A 44 3.86 7.03 -3.46
CA LEU A 44 4.76 7.46 -4.53
C LEU A 44 3.99 8.24 -5.58
N GLY A 45 4.54 9.39 -6.04
CA GLY A 45 3.84 10.15 -7.06
C GLY A 45 4.39 11.55 -7.35
N ASP A 46 3.48 12.43 -7.73
CA ASP A 46 3.71 13.82 -8.12
C ASP A 46 2.85 14.80 -7.31
N SER A 47 2.43 15.94 -7.92
CA SER A 47 1.57 16.94 -7.28
C SER A 47 0.25 16.38 -6.76
N TYR A 48 -0.31 15.38 -7.41
CA TYR A 48 -1.53 14.73 -6.97
C TYR A 48 -1.34 13.90 -5.71
N THR A 49 -0.15 13.38 -5.47
CA THR A 49 0.16 12.59 -4.27
C THR A 49 0.66 13.47 -3.12
N ILE A 50 1.53 14.47 -3.41
CA ILE A 50 1.91 15.44 -2.38
C ILE A 50 0.73 16.33 -1.96
N GLY A 51 -0.32 16.40 -2.77
CA GLY A 51 -1.53 17.20 -2.50
C GLY A 51 -1.27 18.68 -2.65
N GLU A 52 -0.88 19.10 -3.87
CA GLU A 52 -0.74 20.52 -4.20
C GLU A 52 -2.06 21.26 -3.95
N ALA A 53 -1.97 22.50 -3.45
CA ALA A 53 -3.09 23.39 -3.15
C ALA A 53 -4.07 22.90 -2.05
N VAL A 54 -3.75 21.82 -1.30
CA VAL A 54 -4.55 21.40 -0.14
C VAL A 54 -3.70 21.29 1.13
N THR A 55 -4.35 21.32 2.29
CA THR A 55 -3.68 21.10 3.58
C THR A 55 -3.19 19.64 3.70
N PRO A 56 -2.17 19.36 4.52
CA PRO A 56 -1.68 17.99 4.72
C PRO A 56 -2.77 16.99 5.10
N SER A 57 -3.73 17.35 5.93
CA SER A 57 -4.83 16.47 6.33
C SER A 57 -5.83 16.18 5.20
N ALA A 58 -5.86 17.03 4.17
CA ALA A 58 -6.75 16.85 3.02
C ALA A 58 -6.10 16.07 1.86
N ARG A 59 -4.83 15.69 1.96
CA ARG A 59 -4.14 14.85 0.96
C ARG A 59 -4.72 13.44 0.96
N TRP A 60 -4.95 12.84 -0.19
CA TRP A 60 -5.56 11.51 -0.27
C TRP A 60 -4.77 10.41 0.48
N PRO A 61 -3.40 10.39 0.54
CA PRO A 61 -2.72 9.35 1.30
C PRO A 61 -3.00 9.46 2.81
N ASN A 62 -3.15 10.68 3.34
CA ASN A 62 -3.47 10.90 4.74
C ASN A 62 -4.94 10.57 5.05
N GLN A 63 -5.86 10.93 4.14
CA GLN A 63 -7.27 10.52 4.25
C GLN A 63 -7.42 8.99 4.19
N LEU A 64 -6.64 8.30 3.34
CA LEU A 64 -6.62 6.84 3.31
C LEU A 64 -6.17 6.25 4.65
N VAL A 65 -5.10 6.78 5.24
CA VAL A 65 -4.64 6.35 6.57
C VAL A 65 -5.76 6.51 7.60
N ASP A 66 -6.47 7.63 7.58
CA ASP A 66 -7.58 7.88 8.53
C ASP A 66 -8.78 6.94 8.28
N ALA A 67 -9.06 6.58 7.02
CA ALA A 67 -10.11 5.64 6.65
C ALA A 67 -9.79 4.18 7.02
N LEU A 68 -8.52 3.79 6.98
CA LEU A 68 -8.08 2.43 7.27
C LEU A 68 -7.96 2.13 8.77
N ARG A 69 -7.57 3.12 9.59
CA ARG A 69 -7.34 2.93 11.05
C ARG A 69 -8.48 2.25 11.80
N PRO A 70 -9.77 2.59 11.58
CA PRO A 70 -10.86 1.96 12.34
C PRO A 70 -11.06 0.48 12.06
N GLY A 71 -10.42 -0.07 11.04
CA GLY A 71 -10.59 -1.46 10.64
C GLY A 71 -9.39 -2.35 10.88
N LEU A 72 -8.38 -1.87 11.58
CA LEU A 72 -7.19 -2.66 11.91
C LEU A 72 -7.51 -3.70 12.99
N GLN A 73 -6.72 -4.77 13.03
CA GLN A 73 -6.81 -5.78 14.09
C GLN A 73 -6.44 -5.15 15.44
N ASP A 74 -7.01 -5.70 16.52
CA ASP A 74 -6.74 -5.22 17.89
C ASP A 74 -5.23 -5.26 18.18
N GLY A 75 -4.70 -4.11 18.56
CA GLY A 75 -3.27 -3.93 18.85
C GLY A 75 -2.45 -3.41 17.67
N ASP A 76 -2.92 -3.51 16.42
CA ASP A 76 -2.25 -2.93 15.26
C ASP A 76 -2.38 -1.40 15.23
N SER A 77 -1.41 -0.75 14.62
CA SER A 77 -1.46 0.68 14.34
C SER A 77 -0.98 0.97 12.92
N LEU A 78 -1.53 2.00 12.30
CA LEU A 78 -1.10 2.47 10.98
C LEU A 78 -0.35 3.80 11.15
N ALA A 79 0.92 3.80 10.78
CA ALA A 79 1.75 5.01 10.77
C ALA A 79 1.19 6.05 9.80
N ALA A 80 1.61 7.31 9.98
CA ALA A 80 1.35 8.33 8.96
C ALA A 80 1.96 7.90 7.61
N ALA A 81 1.29 8.24 6.52
CA ALA A 81 1.82 7.94 5.18
C ALA A 81 3.19 8.61 4.99
N GLN A 82 4.19 7.84 4.58
CA GLN A 82 5.41 8.43 4.04
C GLN A 82 5.14 8.75 2.57
N ILE A 83 5.28 10.01 2.20
CA ILE A 83 5.01 10.50 0.85
C ILE A 83 6.34 10.82 0.18
N VAL A 84 6.61 10.20 -0.97
CA VAL A 84 7.72 10.52 -1.88
C VAL A 84 7.10 11.04 -3.17
N ALA A 85 6.91 12.34 -3.21
CA ALA A 85 6.22 13.02 -4.30
C ALA A 85 6.56 14.50 -4.29
N THR A 86 6.65 15.10 -5.47
CA THR A 86 6.88 16.53 -5.64
C THR A 86 6.10 17.06 -6.84
N THR A 87 5.60 18.27 -6.77
CA THR A 87 4.92 18.97 -7.86
C THR A 87 5.81 19.03 -9.11
N GLY A 88 5.25 18.63 -10.24
CA GLY A 88 5.93 18.66 -11.54
C GLY A 88 6.74 17.42 -11.88
N TRP A 89 6.87 16.45 -10.97
CA TRP A 89 7.63 15.24 -11.22
C TRP A 89 7.05 14.38 -12.35
N THR A 90 7.91 14.02 -13.28
CA THR A 90 7.71 12.95 -14.26
C THR A 90 8.05 11.59 -13.65
N THR A 91 7.88 10.52 -14.41
CA THR A 91 8.33 9.17 -14.02
C THR A 91 9.83 9.11 -13.73
N ALA A 92 10.65 9.78 -14.54
CA ALA A 92 12.11 9.87 -14.34
C ALA A 92 12.47 10.63 -13.05
N ASP A 93 11.77 11.74 -12.77
CA ASP A 93 12.00 12.53 -11.55
C ASP A 93 11.61 11.74 -10.29
N LEU A 94 10.48 11.02 -10.33
CA LEU A 94 10.07 10.17 -9.21
C LEU A 94 11.11 9.10 -8.92
N LYS A 95 11.67 8.47 -9.94
CA LYS A 95 12.74 7.48 -9.78
C LYS A 95 13.95 8.06 -9.04
N GLN A 96 14.41 9.25 -9.45
CA GLN A 96 15.49 9.96 -8.76
C GLN A 96 15.10 10.35 -7.32
N GLY A 97 13.85 10.78 -7.12
CA GLY A 97 13.32 11.13 -5.80
C GLY A 97 13.29 9.92 -4.86
N MET A 98 12.96 8.74 -5.35
CA MET A 98 12.99 7.50 -4.57
C MET A 98 14.42 7.13 -4.16
N ASP A 99 15.40 7.26 -5.07
CA ASP A 99 16.82 7.02 -4.77
C ASP A 99 17.35 7.98 -3.69
N GLY A 100 16.90 9.24 -3.73
CA GLY A 100 17.29 10.28 -2.77
C GLY A 100 16.56 10.24 -1.43
N ALA A 101 15.43 9.53 -1.35
CA ALA A 101 14.57 9.57 -0.16
C ALA A 101 15.07 8.71 1.01
N GLY A 102 16.15 7.94 0.83
CA GLY A 102 16.69 7.07 1.87
C GLY A 102 15.66 6.05 2.38
N LEU A 103 14.88 5.49 1.45
CA LEU A 103 13.83 4.54 1.81
C LEU A 103 14.40 3.33 2.53
N ASP A 104 13.74 2.98 3.62
CA ASP A 104 14.09 1.79 4.40
C ASP A 104 13.95 0.53 3.52
N THR A 105 14.94 -0.35 3.60
CA THR A 105 14.95 -1.65 2.90
C THR A 105 14.04 -2.69 3.57
N THR A 106 13.53 -2.40 4.77
CA THR A 106 12.47 -3.22 5.40
C THR A 106 11.20 -3.10 4.56
N ALA A 107 10.58 -4.23 4.24
CA ALA A 107 9.37 -4.26 3.43
C ALA A 107 8.26 -3.35 3.97
N TRP A 108 7.65 -2.58 3.09
CA TRP A 108 6.47 -1.78 3.38
C TRP A 108 5.22 -2.67 3.36
N ASP A 109 4.29 -2.41 4.26
CA ASP A 109 3.02 -3.15 4.33
C ASP A 109 2.04 -2.71 3.25
N LEU A 110 2.17 -1.47 2.78
CA LEU A 110 1.35 -0.90 1.72
C LEU A 110 2.18 0.09 0.89
N VAL A 111 2.07 0.02 -0.44
CA VAL A 111 2.72 0.97 -1.37
C VAL A 111 1.71 1.39 -2.43
N SER A 112 1.59 2.68 -2.69
CA SER A 112 0.78 3.21 -3.78
C SER A 112 1.62 3.97 -4.80
N LEU A 113 1.17 3.95 -6.07
CA LEU A 113 1.81 4.66 -7.17
C LEU A 113 0.76 5.44 -7.98
N LEU A 114 0.95 6.75 -8.11
CA LEU A 114 0.18 7.64 -8.98
C LEU A 114 1.13 8.63 -9.65
N ILE A 115 1.43 8.43 -10.91
CA ILE A 115 2.42 9.21 -11.67
C ILE A 115 2.11 9.20 -13.17
N GLY A 116 2.53 10.24 -13.88
CA GLY A 116 2.51 10.29 -15.34
C GLY A 116 1.79 11.50 -15.92
N VAL A 117 1.07 12.29 -15.13
CA VAL A 117 0.42 13.50 -15.64
C VAL A 117 1.44 14.48 -16.22
N ASN A 118 2.61 14.60 -15.59
CA ASN A 118 3.64 15.52 -16.07
C ASN A 118 4.37 15.02 -17.32
N ASN A 119 4.47 13.70 -17.52
CA ASN A 119 4.94 13.15 -18.79
C ASN A 119 3.99 13.56 -19.94
N GLN A 120 2.67 13.43 -19.73
CA GLN A 120 1.66 13.85 -20.69
C GLN A 120 1.68 15.38 -20.90
N PHE A 121 1.69 16.15 -19.81
CA PHE A 121 1.65 17.62 -19.83
C PHE A 121 2.86 18.23 -20.58
N GLN A 122 4.04 17.63 -20.42
CA GLN A 122 5.27 18.02 -21.10
C GLN A 122 5.38 17.47 -22.53
N GLY A 123 4.41 16.64 -22.97
CA GLY A 123 4.41 16.02 -24.30
C GLY A 123 5.53 14.99 -24.49
N LEU A 124 5.96 14.32 -23.41
CA LEU A 124 6.97 13.27 -23.50
C LEU A 124 6.39 12.03 -24.18
N PRO A 125 7.23 11.23 -24.87
CA PRO A 125 6.77 10.02 -25.55
C PRO A 125 6.12 9.03 -24.59
N ILE A 126 5.01 8.45 -25.00
CA ILE A 126 4.27 7.47 -24.18
C ILE A 126 5.06 6.17 -24.02
N GLU A 127 5.95 5.85 -24.97
CA GLU A 127 6.84 4.71 -24.92
C GLU A 127 7.85 4.84 -23.77
N ASP A 128 8.41 6.05 -23.57
CA ASP A 128 9.32 6.34 -22.47
C ASP A 128 8.57 6.25 -21.12
N TYR A 129 7.35 6.84 -21.05
CA TYR A 129 6.48 6.69 -19.88
C TYR A 129 6.21 5.21 -19.58
N ALA A 130 5.89 4.39 -20.58
CA ALA A 130 5.57 2.98 -20.38
C ALA A 130 6.75 2.20 -19.79
N GLN A 131 7.96 2.45 -20.28
CA GLN A 131 9.17 1.81 -19.77
C GLN A 131 9.48 2.25 -18.33
N GLU A 132 9.51 3.57 -18.09
CA GLU A 132 9.81 4.13 -16.76
C GLU A 132 8.75 3.75 -15.73
N PHE A 133 7.47 3.67 -16.13
CA PHE A 133 6.39 3.20 -15.28
C PHE A 133 6.58 1.73 -14.87
N ASP A 134 7.01 0.85 -15.79
CA ASP A 134 7.33 -0.54 -15.47
C ASP A 134 8.46 -0.64 -14.43
N GLU A 135 9.49 0.20 -14.56
CA GLU A 135 10.61 0.24 -13.61
C GLU A 135 10.15 0.74 -12.22
N LEU A 136 9.32 1.77 -12.19
CA LEU A 136 8.74 2.30 -10.93
C LEU A 136 7.82 1.27 -10.26
N LEU A 137 7.02 0.55 -11.03
CA LEU A 137 6.13 -0.48 -10.50
C LEU A 137 6.93 -1.68 -9.96
N ASP A 138 8.02 -2.08 -10.63
CA ASP A 138 8.94 -3.10 -10.11
C ASP A 138 9.62 -2.64 -8.82
N ALA A 139 10.03 -1.38 -8.75
CA ALA A 139 10.60 -0.81 -7.53
C ALA A 139 9.57 -0.78 -6.38
N ALA A 140 8.33 -0.39 -6.65
CA ALA A 140 7.24 -0.40 -5.67
C ALA A 140 6.98 -1.82 -5.13
N ILE A 141 6.95 -2.83 -6.01
CA ILE A 141 6.82 -4.24 -5.63
C ILE A 141 8.02 -4.68 -4.78
N GLY A 142 9.23 -4.29 -5.16
CA GLY A 142 10.45 -4.56 -4.38
C GLY A 142 10.39 -3.98 -2.97
N LEU A 143 9.94 -2.72 -2.83
CA LEU A 143 9.74 -2.04 -1.55
C LEU A 143 8.65 -2.72 -0.69
N ALA A 144 7.66 -3.35 -1.30
CA ALA A 144 6.66 -4.17 -0.63
C ALA A 144 7.14 -5.60 -0.31
N GLY A 145 8.46 -5.86 -0.37
CA GLY A 145 9.05 -7.18 -0.12
C GLY A 145 8.75 -8.21 -1.21
N GLY A 146 8.40 -7.78 -2.42
CA GLY A 146 8.02 -8.63 -3.54
C GLY A 146 6.53 -9.03 -3.53
N ASP A 147 5.78 -8.60 -2.53
CA ASP A 147 4.36 -8.92 -2.40
C ASP A 147 3.49 -7.92 -3.18
N LYS A 148 3.00 -8.35 -4.32
CA LYS A 148 2.14 -7.56 -5.20
C LYS A 148 0.79 -7.20 -4.57
N ALA A 149 0.32 -8.00 -3.61
CA ALA A 149 -0.93 -7.73 -2.91
C ALA A 149 -0.85 -6.45 -2.06
N ARG A 150 0.36 -6.05 -1.65
CA ARG A 150 0.63 -4.82 -0.89
C ARG A 150 0.80 -3.58 -1.77
N VAL A 151 0.71 -3.73 -3.08
CA VAL A 151 0.89 -2.62 -4.02
C VAL A 151 -0.43 -2.31 -4.72
N PHE A 152 -0.72 -1.04 -4.92
CA PHE A 152 -1.81 -0.59 -5.76
C PHE A 152 -1.43 0.64 -6.57
N VAL A 153 -2.10 0.81 -7.70
CA VAL A 153 -1.89 1.92 -8.63
C VAL A 153 -3.20 2.68 -8.80
N LEU A 154 -3.12 4.00 -8.87
CA LEU A 154 -4.25 4.86 -9.23
C LEU A 154 -4.09 5.35 -10.66
N SER A 155 -5.21 5.47 -11.40
CA SER A 155 -5.23 6.16 -12.68
C SER A 155 -4.93 7.64 -12.51
N ILE A 156 -4.43 8.29 -13.57
CA ILE A 156 -4.19 9.74 -13.63
C ILE A 156 -5.54 10.45 -13.72
N PRO A 157 -5.86 11.43 -12.85
CA PRO A 157 -7.06 12.24 -12.97
C PRO A 157 -7.01 13.10 -14.24
N ASP A 158 -8.18 13.39 -14.79
CA ASP A 158 -8.31 14.17 -16.03
C ASP A 158 -8.41 15.67 -15.73
N TYR A 159 -7.28 16.36 -15.86
CA TYR A 159 -7.27 17.83 -15.67
C TYR A 159 -7.92 18.62 -16.81
N GLY A 160 -8.36 17.97 -17.88
CA GLY A 160 -9.23 18.55 -18.89
C GLY A 160 -10.56 19.01 -18.30
N TYR A 161 -10.99 18.38 -17.21
CA TYR A 161 -12.18 18.73 -16.43
C TYR A 161 -11.82 19.65 -15.23
N THR A 162 -11.05 20.70 -15.51
CA THR A 162 -10.71 21.76 -14.54
C THR A 162 -10.83 23.13 -15.19
N PRO A 163 -10.93 24.22 -14.43
CA PRO A 163 -10.83 25.57 -14.99
C PRO A 163 -9.59 25.79 -15.87
N PHE A 164 -8.45 25.19 -15.50
CA PHE A 164 -7.22 25.27 -16.26
C PHE A 164 -7.29 24.52 -17.59
N GLY A 165 -7.83 23.29 -17.58
CA GLY A 165 -7.79 22.37 -18.72
C GLY A 165 -8.96 22.52 -19.70
N GLN A 166 -10.11 23.10 -19.28
CA GLN A 166 -11.37 23.05 -20.02
C GLN A 166 -11.30 23.60 -21.46
N ALA A 167 -10.43 24.58 -21.72
CA ALA A 167 -10.27 25.13 -23.08
C ALA A 167 -9.69 24.12 -24.07
N ASN A 168 -8.98 23.10 -23.59
CA ASN A 168 -8.34 22.05 -24.37
C ASN A 168 -8.78 20.63 -23.93
N GLN A 169 -9.94 20.53 -23.29
CA GLN A 169 -10.45 19.31 -22.65
C GLN A 169 -10.32 18.07 -23.53
N LEU A 170 -10.85 18.12 -24.76
CA LEU A 170 -10.84 16.94 -25.65
C LEU A 170 -9.43 16.43 -25.94
N SER A 171 -8.49 17.34 -26.18
CA SER A 171 -7.08 16.98 -26.46
C SER A 171 -6.41 16.38 -25.21
N ILE A 172 -6.63 17.00 -24.06
CA ILE A 172 -6.09 16.53 -22.77
C ILE A 172 -6.65 15.15 -22.44
N SER A 173 -7.97 15.01 -22.45
CA SER A 173 -8.68 13.76 -22.13
C SER A 173 -8.25 12.61 -23.05
N THR A 174 -8.11 12.88 -24.36
CA THR A 174 -7.65 11.87 -25.31
C THR A 174 -6.23 11.40 -25.00
N ALA A 175 -5.32 12.33 -24.70
CA ALA A 175 -3.94 11.99 -24.37
C ALA A 175 -3.86 11.23 -23.02
N LEU A 176 -4.56 11.71 -21.98
CA LEU A 176 -4.60 11.06 -20.68
C LEU A 176 -5.22 9.66 -20.74
N GLN A 177 -6.23 9.45 -21.59
CA GLN A 177 -6.79 8.12 -21.83
C GLN A 177 -5.72 7.13 -22.30
N ALA A 178 -4.85 7.54 -23.24
CA ALA A 178 -3.76 6.68 -23.71
C ALA A 178 -2.75 6.35 -22.59
N PHE A 179 -2.40 7.34 -21.75
CA PHE A 179 -1.53 7.14 -20.59
C PHE A 179 -2.18 6.20 -19.55
N ASN A 180 -3.46 6.38 -19.26
CA ASN A 180 -4.21 5.55 -18.31
C ASN A 180 -4.40 4.12 -18.85
N ASP A 181 -4.62 3.93 -20.13
CA ASP A 181 -4.69 2.59 -20.75
C ASP A 181 -3.34 1.87 -20.67
N THR A 182 -2.24 2.59 -20.87
CA THR A 182 -0.88 2.09 -20.69
C THR A 182 -0.64 1.70 -19.24
N CYS A 183 -0.91 2.59 -18.31
CA CYS A 183 -0.80 2.36 -16.86
C CYS A 183 -1.57 1.09 -16.45
N ARG A 184 -2.86 1.02 -16.80
CA ARG A 184 -3.73 -0.12 -16.47
C ARG A 184 -3.21 -1.43 -17.06
N THR A 185 -2.76 -1.41 -18.32
CA THR A 185 -2.25 -2.60 -19.00
C THR A 185 -0.99 -3.12 -18.32
N ARG A 186 -0.03 -2.23 -18.03
CA ARG A 186 1.23 -2.60 -17.35
C ARG A 186 0.98 -3.10 -15.93
N THR A 187 0.12 -2.43 -15.18
CA THR A 187 -0.27 -2.81 -13.82
C THR A 187 -0.92 -4.20 -13.79
N SER A 188 -1.87 -4.45 -14.69
CA SER A 188 -2.53 -5.75 -14.82
C SER A 188 -1.57 -6.87 -15.22
N ALA A 189 -0.63 -6.60 -16.13
CA ALA A 189 0.37 -7.58 -16.56
C ALA A 189 1.29 -8.04 -15.41
N LYS A 190 1.53 -7.17 -14.42
CA LYS A 190 2.29 -7.50 -13.21
C LYS A 190 1.42 -8.11 -12.10
N GLY A 191 0.09 -8.19 -12.27
CA GLY A 191 -0.85 -8.72 -11.28
C GLY A 191 -1.03 -7.80 -10.06
N VAL A 192 -0.83 -6.50 -10.24
CA VAL A 192 -1.09 -5.46 -9.25
C VAL A 192 -2.49 -4.90 -9.46
N VAL A 193 -3.16 -4.48 -8.39
CA VAL A 193 -4.48 -3.86 -8.49
C VAL A 193 -4.37 -2.43 -9.00
N HIS A 194 -5.32 -2.04 -9.86
CA HIS A 194 -5.44 -0.69 -10.43
C HIS A 194 -6.82 -0.13 -10.12
N PHE A 195 -6.86 1.04 -9.48
CA PHE A 195 -8.11 1.75 -9.19
C PHE A 195 -8.29 2.92 -10.17
N ASN A 196 -9.47 2.98 -10.79
CA ASN A 196 -9.83 4.09 -11.66
C ASN A 196 -10.42 5.24 -10.84
N ILE A 197 -9.69 6.34 -10.72
CA ILE A 197 -10.18 7.59 -10.09
C ILE A 197 -10.41 8.70 -11.14
N THR A 198 -10.10 8.44 -12.40
CA THR A 198 -10.25 9.41 -13.51
C THR A 198 -11.70 9.86 -13.66
N ASP A 199 -12.65 8.91 -13.57
CA ASP A 199 -14.09 9.18 -13.72
C ASP A 199 -14.61 10.15 -12.65
N ILE A 200 -13.98 10.19 -11.48
CA ILE A 200 -14.33 11.13 -10.41
C ILE A 200 -13.92 12.56 -10.81
N SER A 201 -12.73 12.74 -11.37
CA SER A 201 -12.28 14.06 -11.84
C SER A 201 -13.17 14.62 -12.96
N GLN A 202 -13.72 13.73 -13.80
CA GLN A 202 -14.60 14.10 -14.91
C GLN A 202 -16.00 14.58 -14.48
N GLN A 203 -16.33 14.49 -13.20
CA GLN A 203 -17.61 15.02 -12.68
C GLN A 203 -17.62 16.55 -12.52
N TRP A 204 -16.49 17.23 -12.62
CA TRP A 204 -16.46 18.69 -12.69
C TRP A 204 -16.86 19.15 -14.11
N PRO A 205 -17.66 20.23 -14.30
CA PRO A 205 -18.15 21.16 -13.28
C PRO A 205 -19.48 20.75 -12.64
N ASP A 206 -20.09 19.64 -13.03
CA ASP A 206 -21.42 19.23 -12.56
C ASP A 206 -21.45 18.97 -11.05
N THR A 207 -20.31 18.49 -10.51
CA THR A 207 -20.09 18.37 -9.06
C THR A 207 -19.19 19.52 -8.59
N PRO A 208 -19.75 20.56 -7.91
CA PRO A 208 -18.97 21.69 -7.43
C PRO A 208 -17.96 21.28 -6.34
N GLY A 209 -16.83 21.99 -6.30
CA GLY A 209 -15.84 21.83 -5.22
C GLY A 209 -14.81 20.71 -5.44
N LEU A 210 -14.82 20.01 -6.58
CA LEU A 210 -13.84 18.98 -6.88
C LEU A 210 -12.44 19.53 -7.16
N VAL A 211 -12.33 20.75 -7.66
CA VAL A 211 -11.06 21.39 -8.02
C VAL A 211 -10.64 22.34 -6.91
N ALA A 212 -9.37 22.34 -6.56
CA ALA A 212 -8.78 23.22 -5.57
C ALA A 212 -8.78 24.70 -6.03
N VAL A 213 -8.40 25.61 -5.14
CA VAL A 213 -8.45 27.06 -5.38
C VAL A 213 -7.53 27.54 -6.50
N ASP A 214 -6.54 26.75 -6.88
CA ASP A 214 -5.62 27.04 -8.00
C ASP A 214 -6.24 26.77 -9.38
N GLY A 215 -7.43 26.15 -9.41
CA GLY A 215 -8.15 25.86 -10.66
C GLY A 215 -7.59 24.69 -11.47
N LEU A 216 -6.68 23.88 -10.89
CA LEU A 216 -6.01 22.77 -11.55
C LEU A 216 -6.03 21.48 -10.73
N HIS A 217 -5.51 21.52 -9.50
CA HIS A 217 -5.32 20.33 -8.68
C HIS A 217 -6.63 19.88 -8.01
N PRO A 218 -6.74 18.60 -7.64
CA PRO A 218 -7.87 18.10 -6.89
C PRO A 218 -8.04 18.78 -5.54
N SER A 219 -9.26 19.04 -5.14
CA SER A 219 -9.57 19.51 -3.79
C SER A 219 -9.54 18.37 -2.76
N GLY A 220 -9.61 18.71 -1.48
CA GLY A 220 -9.77 17.72 -0.42
C GLY A 220 -11.07 16.90 -0.57
N LEU A 221 -12.13 17.47 -1.15
CA LEU A 221 -13.36 16.74 -1.47
C LEU A 221 -13.13 15.71 -2.58
N GLN A 222 -12.45 16.07 -3.66
CA GLN A 222 -12.14 15.10 -4.72
C GLN A 222 -11.27 13.96 -4.17
N TYR A 223 -10.28 14.27 -3.35
CA TYR A 223 -9.45 13.26 -2.69
C TYR A 223 -10.25 12.35 -1.75
N SER A 224 -11.27 12.86 -1.04
CA SER A 224 -12.14 11.99 -0.22
C SER A 224 -12.94 11.01 -1.07
N LEU A 225 -13.47 11.46 -2.20
CA LEU A 225 -14.20 10.59 -3.14
C LEU A 225 -13.28 9.51 -3.75
N TRP A 226 -12.00 9.83 -4.01
CA TRP A 226 -11.05 8.80 -4.42
C TRP A 226 -10.90 7.73 -3.34
N VAL A 227 -10.59 8.15 -2.11
CA VAL A 227 -10.40 7.24 -0.98
C VAL A 227 -11.65 6.38 -0.75
N ASP A 228 -12.84 6.98 -0.74
CA ASP A 228 -14.10 6.27 -0.56
C ASP A 228 -14.32 5.18 -1.63
N SER A 229 -13.79 5.39 -2.85
CA SER A 229 -13.97 4.44 -3.96
C SER A 229 -13.13 3.16 -3.83
N PHE A 230 -12.01 3.17 -3.11
CA PHE A 230 -11.08 2.04 -3.04
C PHE A 230 -10.63 1.63 -1.63
N ALA A 231 -10.91 2.40 -0.60
CA ALA A 231 -10.41 2.12 0.76
C ALA A 231 -10.85 0.74 1.28
N GLY A 232 -12.04 0.26 0.90
CA GLY A 232 -12.51 -1.07 1.27
C GLY A 232 -11.60 -2.18 0.76
N GLU A 233 -11.26 -2.15 -0.54
CA GLU A 233 -10.36 -3.14 -1.15
C GLU A 233 -8.91 -3.03 -0.62
N VAL A 234 -8.46 -1.82 -0.28
CA VAL A 234 -7.13 -1.61 0.32
C VAL A 234 -7.09 -2.15 1.74
N LYS A 235 -8.19 -2.01 2.50
CA LYS A 235 -8.30 -2.59 3.85
C LYS A 235 -8.13 -4.10 3.84
N ASP A 236 -8.79 -4.80 2.91
CA ASP A 236 -8.71 -6.25 2.76
C ASP A 236 -7.28 -6.76 2.50
N LYS A 237 -6.36 -5.88 2.03
CA LYS A 237 -4.94 -6.20 1.82
C LYS A 237 -4.09 -6.13 3.10
N LEU A 238 -4.62 -5.52 4.16
CA LEU A 238 -3.92 -5.36 5.44
C LEU A 238 -4.28 -6.46 6.45
N GLU A 239 -5.34 -7.21 6.17
CA GLU A 239 -5.78 -8.38 6.94
C GLU A 239 -4.96 -9.63 6.57
#